data_f6d05afd6d16e15926bc819e132b56ed
#
_entry.id   f6d05afd6d16e15926bc819e132b56ed
#
_cell.length_a   1.000
_cell.length_b   1.000
_cell.length_c   1.000
_cell.angle_alpha   90.00
_cell.angle_beta   90.00
_cell.angle_gamma   90.00
#
_symmetry.space_group_name_H-M   'P 1'
#
loop_
_entity.id
_entity.type
_entity.pdbx_description
1 polymer ?
#
loop_
_entity_poly.entity_id
_entity_poly.type
_entity_poly.pdbx_seq_one_letter_code
_entity_poly.pdbx_strand_id
1 'polypeptide(L)'
;MPGWQAIYQRLKDKNFEIVSVAQDTNGVKDAGPWITAAHPTYTALIDEKHLVSKLYNMVNVPTGVWIDEQGRIVRPNEVAFVDDRFKDFSGLDSAPYLNALADWVEKGDKSIYVMSEERLRERLTVNNSDIALAAAEFGLGEYLYKSGHLTEAVPHFKSAQRLNPKSWNYKRQAYALSDAKSDYGTTFIDEVEKAGGSKAYYPPPDLMPSVNPQDKRP
;
A
#
# COMPACT_ATOMS: atom_id res chain seq x y z
N MET A 1 -9.83 2.48 -8.59
CA MET A 1 -10.35 3.84 -8.26
C MET A 1 -11.89 3.89 -8.19
N PRO A 2 -12.71 3.35 -9.14
CA PRO A 2 -14.19 3.43 -9.01
C PRO A 2 -14.77 2.86 -7.72
N GLY A 3 -14.21 1.76 -7.20
CA GLY A 3 -14.63 1.19 -5.91
C GLY A 3 -14.44 2.17 -4.75
N TRP A 4 -13.32 2.88 -4.69
CA TRP A 4 -13.08 3.91 -3.68
C TRP A 4 -14.07 5.07 -3.78
N GLN A 5 -14.43 5.48 -5.01
CA GLN A 5 -15.45 6.51 -5.21
C GLN A 5 -16.82 6.08 -4.68
N ALA A 6 -17.22 4.83 -4.92
CA ALA A 6 -18.47 4.30 -4.39
C ALA A 6 -18.49 4.28 -2.84
N ILE A 7 -17.37 3.89 -2.21
CA ILE A 7 -17.24 3.92 -0.75
C ILE A 7 -17.31 5.35 -0.21
N TYR A 8 -16.58 6.27 -0.83
CA TYR A 8 -16.61 7.67 -0.45
C TYR A 8 -18.02 8.24 -0.48
N GLN A 9 -18.74 8.04 -1.58
CA GLN A 9 -20.13 8.52 -1.69
C GLN A 9 -21.06 7.95 -0.60
N ARG A 10 -20.82 6.71 -0.17
CA ARG A 10 -21.59 6.08 0.90
C ARG A 10 -21.27 6.60 2.30
N LEU A 11 -20.03 7.05 2.53
CA LEU A 11 -19.53 7.35 3.89
C LEU A 11 -19.19 8.83 4.14
N LYS A 12 -19.08 9.66 3.10
CA LYS A 12 -18.64 11.08 3.22
C LYS A 12 -19.43 11.91 4.22
N ASP A 13 -20.72 11.63 4.39
CA ASP A 13 -21.59 12.37 5.32
C ASP A 13 -21.46 11.86 6.77
N LYS A 14 -20.56 10.90 7.02
CA LYS A 14 -20.28 10.30 8.35
C LYS A 14 -18.91 10.72 8.90
N ASN A 15 -18.48 11.95 8.63
CA ASN A 15 -17.15 12.44 9.04
C ASN A 15 -16.01 11.55 8.53
N PHE A 16 -16.10 11.10 7.27
CA PHE A 16 -15.13 10.22 6.65
C PHE A 16 -14.52 10.87 5.40
N GLU A 17 -13.21 10.84 5.31
CA GLU A 17 -12.46 11.34 4.16
C GLU A 17 -11.53 10.27 3.59
N ILE A 18 -11.30 10.34 2.29
CA ILE A 18 -10.33 9.51 1.58
C ILE A 18 -9.25 10.41 0.99
N VAL A 19 -8.00 10.06 1.26
CA VAL A 19 -6.85 10.55 0.52
C VAL A 19 -6.22 9.38 -0.22
N SER A 20 -6.40 9.32 -1.52
CA SER A 20 -5.70 8.33 -2.34
C SER A 20 -4.38 8.87 -2.85
N VAL A 21 -3.36 8.01 -2.87
CA VAL A 21 -2.01 8.37 -3.33
C VAL A 21 -1.56 7.35 -4.37
N ALA A 22 -1.50 7.77 -5.63
CA ALA A 22 -0.91 6.98 -6.69
C ALA A 22 0.60 7.06 -6.60
N GLN A 23 1.28 5.93 -6.52
CA GLN A 23 2.74 5.85 -6.44
C GLN A 23 3.28 5.48 -7.82
N ASP A 24 3.88 6.45 -8.49
CA ASP A 24 4.45 6.25 -9.82
C ASP A 24 5.56 7.25 -10.10
N THR A 25 6.76 6.77 -10.43
CA THR A 25 7.93 7.61 -10.71
C THR A 25 7.72 8.53 -11.92
N ASN A 26 6.92 8.12 -12.91
CA ASN A 26 6.56 8.94 -14.07
C ASN A 26 5.44 9.96 -13.77
N GLY A 27 4.87 9.91 -12.58
CA GLY A 27 3.93 10.91 -12.06
C GLY A 27 2.64 11.03 -12.86
N VAL A 28 2.29 12.25 -13.20
CA VAL A 28 1.06 12.57 -13.93
C VAL A 28 0.97 11.86 -15.28
N LYS A 29 2.10 11.58 -15.92
CA LYS A 29 2.14 10.90 -17.22
C LYS A 29 1.47 9.53 -17.16
N ASP A 30 1.77 8.74 -16.14
CA ASP A 30 1.29 7.36 -16.04
C ASP A 30 0.08 7.23 -15.10
N ALA A 31 0.06 7.94 -13.97
CA ALA A 31 -1.03 7.91 -13.01
C ALA A 31 -2.22 8.80 -13.38
N GLY A 32 -1.97 9.94 -14.04
CA GLY A 32 -2.98 10.96 -14.36
C GLY A 32 -4.19 10.44 -15.13
N PRO A 33 -4.02 9.69 -16.22
CA PRO A 33 -5.14 9.12 -16.99
C PRO A 33 -6.07 8.25 -16.15
N TRP A 34 -5.53 7.45 -15.22
CA TRP A 34 -6.31 6.58 -14.34
C TRP A 34 -7.10 7.36 -13.28
N ILE A 35 -6.50 8.44 -12.75
CA ILE A 35 -7.18 9.33 -11.81
C ILE A 35 -8.33 10.05 -12.52
N THR A 36 -8.06 10.63 -13.70
CA THR A 36 -9.07 11.34 -14.49
C THR A 36 -10.22 10.41 -14.86
N ALA A 37 -9.95 9.20 -15.33
CA ALA A 37 -10.98 8.23 -15.70
C ALA A 37 -11.85 7.77 -14.52
N ALA A 38 -11.32 7.85 -13.30
CA ALA A 38 -12.06 7.45 -12.09
C ALA A 38 -12.98 8.56 -11.54
N HIS A 39 -12.81 9.80 -11.98
CA HIS A 39 -13.58 10.98 -11.53
C HIS A 39 -13.74 11.04 -9.99
N PRO A 40 -12.63 10.96 -9.20
CA PRO A 40 -12.76 10.99 -7.75
C PRO A 40 -13.26 12.35 -7.28
N THR A 41 -14.19 12.35 -6.31
CA THR A 41 -14.64 13.55 -5.61
C THR A 41 -13.97 13.69 -4.23
N TYR A 42 -13.10 12.77 -3.87
CA TYR A 42 -12.18 12.81 -2.74
C TYR A 42 -10.77 13.26 -3.20
N THR A 43 -9.89 13.54 -2.25
CA THR A 43 -8.52 13.96 -2.55
C THR A 43 -7.71 12.84 -3.22
N ALA A 44 -7.22 13.09 -4.44
CA ALA A 44 -6.35 12.18 -5.17
C ALA A 44 -5.00 12.84 -5.44
N LEU A 45 -3.94 12.23 -4.94
CA LEU A 45 -2.56 12.70 -5.01
C LEU A 45 -1.69 11.74 -5.84
N ILE A 46 -0.55 12.24 -6.30
CA ILE A 46 0.48 11.45 -6.97
C ILE A 46 1.79 11.62 -6.22
N ASP A 47 2.40 10.50 -5.85
CA ASP A 47 3.69 10.43 -5.15
C ASP A 47 4.76 9.87 -6.09
N GLU A 48 5.45 10.78 -6.78
CA GLU A 48 6.51 10.45 -7.73
C GLU A 48 7.81 9.96 -7.07
N LYS A 49 7.96 10.17 -5.77
CA LYS A 49 9.17 9.84 -5.00
C LYS A 49 8.96 8.69 -4.02
N HIS A 50 7.81 8.05 -4.08
CA HIS A 50 7.43 6.96 -3.17
C HIS A 50 7.60 7.33 -1.68
N LEU A 51 7.42 8.62 -1.35
CA LEU A 51 7.60 9.16 0.00
C LEU A 51 6.56 8.58 0.96
N VAL A 52 5.30 8.47 0.53
CA VAL A 52 4.22 7.93 1.36
C VAL A 52 4.47 6.46 1.67
N SER A 53 4.86 5.65 0.68
CA SER A 53 5.19 4.24 0.94
C SER A 53 6.37 4.08 1.89
N LYS A 54 7.38 4.95 1.78
CA LYS A 54 8.52 4.97 2.70
C LYS A 54 8.11 5.33 4.13
N LEU A 55 7.32 6.41 4.30
CA LEU A 55 6.91 6.90 5.63
C LEU A 55 5.98 5.91 6.35
N TYR A 56 5.09 5.24 5.63
CA TYR A 56 4.16 4.27 6.19
C TYR A 56 4.63 2.81 6.06
N ASN A 57 5.87 2.58 5.59
CA ASN A 57 6.42 1.25 5.34
C ASN A 57 5.49 0.37 4.49
N MET A 58 4.93 0.94 3.43
CA MET A 58 4.04 0.23 2.52
C MET A 58 4.87 -0.60 1.55
N VAL A 59 4.68 -1.90 1.58
CA VAL A 59 5.44 -2.85 0.74
C VAL A 59 4.68 -3.29 -0.51
N ASN A 60 3.41 -2.97 -0.59
CA ASN A 60 2.53 -3.36 -1.70
C ASN A 60 1.39 -2.35 -1.91
N VAL A 61 0.70 -2.46 -3.04
CA VAL A 61 -0.52 -1.71 -3.39
C VAL A 61 -1.56 -2.65 -3.99
N PRO A 62 -2.87 -2.46 -3.74
CA PRO A 62 -3.48 -1.39 -2.95
C PRO A 62 -3.31 -1.61 -1.44
N THR A 63 -3.01 -0.55 -0.73
CA THR A 63 -2.83 -0.55 0.73
C THR A 63 -3.58 0.61 1.34
N GLY A 64 -4.24 0.37 2.47
CA GLY A 64 -4.95 1.38 3.25
C GLY A 64 -4.37 1.54 4.64
N VAL A 65 -4.39 2.77 5.16
CA VAL A 65 -4.08 3.12 6.56
C VAL A 65 -5.26 3.89 7.11
N TRP A 66 -5.71 3.52 8.32
CA TRP A 66 -6.79 4.25 8.97
C TRP A 66 -6.21 5.22 10.00
N ILE A 67 -6.63 6.46 9.88
CA ILE A 67 -6.14 7.57 10.72
C ILE A 67 -7.36 8.26 11.33
N ASP A 68 -7.37 8.42 12.65
CA ASP A 68 -8.46 9.09 13.36
C ASP A 68 -8.40 10.62 13.23
N GLU A 69 -9.41 11.30 13.80
CA GLU A 69 -9.53 12.75 13.75
C GLU A 69 -8.43 13.48 14.54
N GLN A 70 -7.69 12.77 15.38
CA GLN A 70 -6.53 13.27 16.11
C GLN A 70 -5.21 13.08 15.34
N GLY A 71 -5.28 12.52 14.11
CA GLY A 71 -4.12 12.22 13.29
C GLY A 71 -3.35 10.96 13.72
N ARG A 72 -3.93 10.10 14.53
CA ARG A 72 -3.30 8.87 15.00
C ARG A 72 -3.64 7.71 14.07
N ILE A 73 -2.65 6.88 13.79
CA ILE A 73 -2.89 5.61 13.09
C ILE A 73 -3.63 4.67 14.03
N VAL A 74 -4.84 4.26 13.66
CA VAL A 74 -5.65 3.29 14.40
C VAL A 74 -5.62 1.90 13.75
N ARG A 75 -5.24 1.83 12.47
CA ARG A 75 -4.94 0.60 11.75
C ARG A 75 -3.82 0.89 10.75
N PRO A 76 -2.69 0.20 10.85
CA PRO A 76 -1.56 0.41 9.93
C PRO A 76 -1.87 -0.15 8.54
N ASN A 77 -0.91 -0.06 7.64
CA ASN A 77 -1.01 -0.51 6.26
C ASN A 77 -1.46 -1.98 6.15
N GLU A 78 -2.56 -2.17 5.43
CA GLU A 78 -3.13 -3.48 5.08
C GLU A 78 -3.58 -3.49 3.63
N VAL A 79 -3.62 -4.66 3.02
CA VAL A 79 -4.18 -4.82 1.68
C VAL A 79 -5.65 -4.38 1.68
N ALA A 80 -5.99 -3.44 0.80
CA ALA A 80 -7.26 -2.72 0.80
C ALA A 80 -7.97 -2.83 -0.55
N PHE A 81 -8.56 -4.00 -0.85
CA PHE A 81 -9.47 -4.14 -1.96
C PHE A 81 -10.86 -3.63 -1.60
N VAL A 82 -11.44 -2.82 -2.46
CA VAL A 82 -12.77 -2.22 -2.28
C VAL A 82 -13.77 -2.65 -3.36
N ASP A 83 -13.34 -3.54 -4.23
CA ASP A 83 -14.18 -4.26 -5.19
C ASP A 83 -13.53 -5.61 -5.54
N ASP A 84 -14.32 -6.50 -6.13
CA ASP A 84 -13.90 -7.88 -6.40
C ASP A 84 -13.29 -8.09 -7.80
N ARG A 85 -12.91 -7.00 -8.51
CA ARG A 85 -12.33 -7.11 -9.87
C ARG A 85 -11.03 -7.92 -9.93
N PHE A 86 -10.30 -7.97 -8.84
CA PHE A 86 -9.07 -8.76 -8.71
C PHE A 86 -9.24 -10.02 -7.85
N LYS A 87 -10.47 -10.40 -7.50
CA LYS A 87 -10.76 -11.53 -6.62
C LYS A 87 -10.23 -12.85 -7.19
N ASP A 88 -10.41 -13.08 -8.48
CA ASP A 88 -9.94 -14.30 -9.13
C ASP A 88 -8.40 -14.44 -9.06
N PHE A 89 -7.68 -13.33 -9.16
CA PHE A 89 -6.23 -13.30 -9.04
C PHE A 89 -5.76 -13.31 -7.58
N SER A 90 -6.30 -12.43 -6.74
CA SER A 90 -5.84 -12.24 -5.35
C SER A 90 -6.35 -13.31 -4.40
N GLY A 91 -7.49 -13.93 -4.70
CA GLY A 91 -8.23 -14.79 -3.78
C GLY A 91 -8.89 -14.03 -2.62
N LEU A 92 -8.86 -12.68 -2.63
CA LEU A 92 -9.40 -11.85 -1.57
C LEU A 92 -10.77 -11.30 -1.94
N ASP A 93 -11.71 -11.44 -1.00
CA ASP A 93 -13.02 -10.82 -1.05
C ASP A 93 -12.94 -9.42 -0.44
N SER A 94 -13.52 -8.43 -1.10
CA SER A 94 -13.51 -7.05 -0.61
C SER A 94 -14.47 -6.81 0.56
N ALA A 95 -15.51 -7.62 0.71
CA ALA A 95 -16.56 -7.41 1.69
C ALA A 95 -16.06 -7.37 3.16
N PRO A 96 -15.14 -8.25 3.62
CA PRO A 96 -14.63 -8.18 4.98
C PRO A 96 -13.96 -6.83 5.29
N TYR A 97 -13.11 -6.33 4.39
CA TYR A 97 -12.45 -5.04 4.56
C TYR A 97 -13.46 -3.88 4.58
N LEU A 98 -14.44 -3.90 3.68
CA LEU A 98 -15.47 -2.87 3.59
C LEU A 98 -16.38 -2.84 4.82
N ASN A 99 -16.71 -4.00 5.37
CA ASN A 99 -17.50 -4.12 6.59
C ASN A 99 -16.73 -3.58 7.80
N ALA A 100 -15.45 -3.92 7.90
CA ALA A 100 -14.58 -3.41 8.96
C ALA A 100 -14.40 -1.89 8.87
N LEU A 101 -14.19 -1.35 7.66
CA LEU A 101 -14.11 0.09 7.44
C LEU A 101 -15.42 0.81 7.83
N ALA A 102 -16.56 0.26 7.44
CA ALA A 102 -17.86 0.84 7.77
C ALA A 102 -18.13 0.81 9.27
N ASP A 103 -17.78 -0.28 9.97
CA ASP A 103 -17.89 -0.39 11.43
C ASP A 103 -17.03 0.67 12.12
N TRP A 104 -15.78 0.87 11.67
CA TRP A 104 -14.92 1.91 12.23
C TRP A 104 -15.47 3.31 11.99
N VAL A 105 -15.91 3.64 10.79
CA VAL A 105 -16.51 4.96 10.48
C VAL A 105 -17.76 5.23 11.33
N GLU A 106 -18.52 4.19 11.67
CA GLU A 106 -19.73 4.33 12.50
C GLU A 106 -19.42 4.43 14.00
N LYS A 107 -18.42 3.69 14.49
CA LYS A 107 -18.17 3.51 15.93
C LYS A 107 -16.91 4.23 16.43
N GLY A 108 -16.06 4.74 15.53
CA GLY A 108 -14.81 5.40 15.88
C GLY A 108 -13.89 4.51 16.72
N ASP A 109 -13.44 5.00 17.85
CA ASP A 109 -12.56 4.30 18.80
C ASP A 109 -13.19 3.05 19.46
N LYS A 110 -14.52 2.91 19.37
CA LYS A 110 -15.27 1.75 19.89
C LYS A 110 -15.36 0.61 18.87
N SER A 111 -14.87 0.79 17.67
CA SER A 111 -14.84 -0.28 16.67
C SER A 111 -13.89 -1.41 17.12
N ILE A 112 -14.36 -2.64 16.98
CA ILE A 112 -13.55 -3.83 17.25
C ILE A 112 -12.34 -3.97 16.32
N TYR A 113 -12.31 -3.21 15.25
CA TYR A 113 -11.24 -3.20 14.23
C TYR A 113 -10.15 -2.16 14.51
N VAL A 114 -10.32 -1.28 15.49
CA VAL A 114 -9.24 -0.42 15.97
C VAL A 114 -8.23 -1.27 16.72
N MET A 115 -6.96 -1.17 16.33
CA MET A 115 -5.90 -1.96 16.97
C MET A 115 -5.52 -1.39 18.33
N SER A 116 -5.16 -2.26 19.28
CA SER A 116 -4.57 -1.83 20.55
C SER A 116 -3.22 -1.16 20.32
N GLU A 117 -2.82 -0.27 21.24
CA GLU A 117 -1.50 0.39 21.18
C GLU A 117 -0.34 -0.59 21.11
N GLU A 118 -0.42 -1.70 21.86
CA GLU A 118 0.61 -2.75 21.84
C GLU A 118 0.77 -3.33 20.44
N ARG A 119 -0.33 -3.71 19.82
CA ARG A 119 -0.35 -4.26 18.47
C ARG A 119 0.09 -3.25 17.40
N LEU A 120 -0.27 -1.98 17.57
CA LEU A 120 0.20 -0.89 16.71
C LEU A 120 1.71 -0.71 16.82
N ARG A 121 2.26 -0.72 18.04
CA ARG A 121 3.71 -0.62 18.26
C ARG A 121 4.46 -1.77 17.60
N GLU A 122 4.00 -3.01 17.76
CA GLU A 122 4.60 -4.18 17.10
C GLU A 122 4.63 -4.04 15.58
N ARG A 123 3.55 -3.57 14.99
CA ARG A 123 3.43 -3.44 13.53
C ARG A 123 4.11 -2.21 12.94
N LEU A 124 4.19 -1.12 13.69
CA LEU A 124 4.80 0.14 13.24
C LEU A 124 6.29 0.23 13.56
N THR A 125 6.79 -0.57 14.50
CA THR A 125 8.23 -0.57 14.83
C THR A 125 9.02 -1.26 13.72
N VAL A 126 9.69 -0.46 12.91
CA VAL A 126 10.57 -0.93 11.84
C VAL A 126 11.99 -0.44 12.17
N ASN A 127 12.70 -1.17 13.03
CA ASN A 127 14.10 -0.92 13.33
C ASN A 127 14.99 -1.83 12.46
N ASN A 128 15.17 -1.45 11.19
CA ASN A 128 16.05 -2.16 10.29
C ASN A 128 16.82 -1.17 9.40
N SER A 129 18.14 -1.11 9.58
CA SER A 129 19.05 -0.32 8.76
C SER A 129 18.95 -0.66 7.26
N ASP A 130 18.67 -1.92 6.95
CA ASP A 130 18.55 -2.38 5.56
C ASP A 130 17.32 -1.77 4.86
N ILE A 131 16.21 -1.56 5.57
CA ILE A 131 15.04 -0.89 5.02
C ILE A 131 15.33 0.58 4.71
N ALA A 132 16.06 1.27 5.59
CA ALA A 132 16.47 2.65 5.36
C ALA A 132 17.44 2.75 4.17
N LEU A 133 18.40 1.85 4.08
CA LEU A 133 19.32 1.78 2.96
C LEU A 133 18.60 1.38 1.66
N ALA A 134 17.65 0.45 1.70
CA ALA A 134 16.83 0.10 0.54
C ALA A 134 16.07 1.31 0.00
N ALA A 135 15.51 2.13 0.88
CA ALA A 135 14.80 3.35 0.47
C ALA A 135 15.74 4.39 -0.14
N ALA A 136 16.99 4.50 0.35
CA ALA A 136 18.00 5.39 -0.22
C ALA A 136 18.45 4.90 -1.60
N GLU A 137 18.72 3.60 -1.73
CA GLU A 137 19.09 2.97 -3.01
C GLU A 137 17.97 3.12 -4.04
N PHE A 138 16.72 2.87 -3.64
CA PHE A 138 15.59 3.04 -4.54
C PHE A 138 15.46 4.50 -5.01
N GLY A 139 15.54 5.48 -4.10
CA GLY A 139 15.48 6.89 -4.44
C GLY A 139 16.62 7.36 -5.34
N LEU A 140 17.84 6.80 -5.18
CA LEU A 140 18.95 7.06 -6.09
C LEU A 140 18.68 6.48 -7.49
N GLY A 141 18.14 5.26 -7.56
CA GLY A 141 17.70 4.65 -8.82
C GLY A 141 16.66 5.51 -9.55
N GLU A 142 15.66 6.03 -8.84
CA GLU A 142 14.65 6.94 -9.41
C GLU A 142 15.26 8.25 -9.93
N TYR A 143 16.19 8.83 -9.17
CA TYR A 143 16.90 10.04 -9.58
C TYR A 143 17.71 9.82 -10.85
N LEU A 144 18.48 8.74 -10.92
CA LEU A 144 19.29 8.37 -12.09
C LEU A 144 18.40 8.13 -13.31
N TYR A 145 17.31 7.37 -13.13
CA TYR A 145 16.33 7.15 -14.19
C TYR A 145 15.76 8.46 -14.75
N LYS A 146 15.28 9.34 -13.88
CA LYS A 146 14.74 10.66 -14.27
C LYS A 146 15.78 11.55 -14.95
N SER A 147 17.06 11.34 -14.64
CA SER A 147 18.19 12.05 -15.26
C SER A 147 18.65 11.43 -16.58
N GLY A 148 17.99 10.39 -17.05
CA GLY A 148 18.33 9.70 -18.30
C GLY A 148 19.44 8.63 -18.19
N HIS A 149 19.85 8.27 -16.98
CA HIS A 149 20.92 7.32 -16.66
C HIS A 149 20.35 5.94 -16.27
N LEU A 150 19.57 5.31 -17.16
CA LEU A 150 18.90 4.05 -16.86
C LEU A 150 19.89 2.92 -16.52
N THR A 151 20.99 2.82 -17.26
CA THR A 151 22.00 1.77 -17.03
C THR A 151 22.59 1.84 -15.62
N GLU A 152 22.78 3.05 -15.12
CA GLU A 152 23.28 3.30 -13.75
C GLU A 152 22.17 3.14 -12.70
N ALA A 153 20.90 3.36 -13.04
CA ALA A 153 19.77 3.21 -12.15
C ALA A 153 19.50 1.74 -11.78
N VAL A 154 19.62 0.82 -12.73
CA VAL A 154 19.31 -0.62 -12.56
C VAL A 154 20.06 -1.27 -11.38
N PRO A 155 21.37 -1.08 -11.18
CA PRO A 155 22.09 -1.61 -10.02
C PRO A 155 21.50 -1.14 -8.67
N HIS A 156 21.05 0.12 -8.58
CA HIS A 156 20.44 0.67 -7.37
C HIS A 156 19.06 0.09 -7.11
N PHE A 157 18.22 -0.08 -8.13
CA PHE A 157 16.96 -0.80 -8.00
C PHE A 157 17.16 -2.27 -7.55
N LYS A 158 18.17 -2.97 -8.08
CA LYS A 158 18.52 -4.33 -7.62
C LYS A 158 18.96 -4.34 -6.16
N SER A 159 19.75 -3.36 -5.75
CA SER A 159 20.21 -3.21 -4.37
C SER A 159 19.03 -2.99 -3.41
N ALA A 160 18.09 -2.10 -3.78
CA ALA A 160 16.88 -1.86 -3.00
C ALA A 160 16.04 -3.13 -2.83
N GLN A 161 15.83 -3.89 -3.90
CA GLN A 161 15.09 -5.16 -3.86
C GLN A 161 15.78 -6.23 -2.99
N ARG A 162 17.11 -6.29 -3.01
CA ARG A 162 17.89 -7.22 -2.18
C ARG A 162 17.82 -6.85 -0.69
N LEU A 163 17.89 -5.57 -0.37
CA LEU A 163 17.84 -5.05 1.00
C LEU A 163 16.44 -5.12 1.63
N ASN A 164 15.40 -4.94 0.81
CA ASN A 164 14.02 -5.08 1.24
C ASN A 164 13.23 -6.01 0.29
N PRO A 165 13.45 -7.33 0.36
CA PRO A 165 12.83 -8.30 -0.55
C PRO A 165 11.32 -8.39 -0.41
N LYS A 166 10.75 -7.89 0.69
CA LYS A 166 9.30 -7.82 0.92
C LYS A 166 8.64 -6.67 0.16
N SER A 167 9.40 -5.69 -0.32
CA SER A 167 8.84 -4.54 -1.03
C SER A 167 8.50 -4.89 -2.48
N TRP A 168 7.24 -5.20 -2.72
CA TRP A 168 6.70 -5.34 -4.07
C TRP A 168 6.62 -4.01 -4.82
N ASN A 169 6.54 -2.89 -4.10
CA ASN A 169 6.56 -1.56 -4.70
C ASN A 169 7.88 -1.32 -5.44
N TYR A 170 9.02 -1.69 -4.85
CA TYR A 170 10.32 -1.56 -5.50
C TYR A 170 10.41 -2.43 -6.77
N LYS A 171 9.94 -3.67 -6.71
CA LYS A 171 9.94 -4.57 -7.88
C LYS A 171 9.06 -4.03 -9.00
N ARG A 172 7.81 -3.68 -8.67
CA ARG A 172 6.86 -3.17 -9.67
C ARG A 172 7.37 -1.94 -10.39
N GLN A 173 7.85 -0.95 -9.63
CA GLN A 173 8.32 0.28 -10.21
C GLN A 173 9.58 0.06 -11.04
N ALA A 174 10.57 -0.66 -10.53
CA ALA A 174 11.81 -0.95 -11.26
C ALA A 174 11.53 -1.67 -12.59
N TYR A 175 10.61 -2.65 -12.59
CA TYR A 175 10.27 -3.39 -13.81
C TYR A 175 9.40 -2.59 -14.78
N ALA A 176 8.65 -1.59 -14.31
CA ALA A 176 7.91 -0.68 -15.17
C ALA A 176 8.79 0.40 -15.82
N LEU A 177 9.93 0.73 -15.20
CA LEU A 177 10.86 1.75 -15.69
C LEU A 177 11.92 1.22 -16.64
N SER A 178 12.02 -0.10 -16.85
CA SER A 178 13.07 -0.74 -17.65
C SER A 178 12.56 -2.02 -18.32
N ASP A 179 13.45 -2.71 -19.05
CA ASP A 179 13.15 -4.05 -19.58
C ASP A 179 13.40 -5.11 -18.50
N ALA A 180 12.32 -5.59 -17.87
CA ALA A 180 12.42 -6.53 -16.76
C ALA A 180 13.17 -7.82 -17.09
N LYS A 181 13.00 -8.37 -18.32
CA LYS A 181 13.70 -9.59 -18.73
C LYS A 181 15.19 -9.34 -18.97
N SER A 182 15.52 -8.26 -19.68
CA SER A 182 16.90 -7.90 -19.97
C SER A 182 17.65 -7.49 -18.71
N ASP A 183 17.07 -6.62 -17.91
CA ASP A 183 17.76 -5.98 -16.79
C ASP A 183 17.75 -6.84 -15.51
N TYR A 184 16.69 -7.63 -15.28
CA TYR A 184 16.54 -8.43 -14.05
C TYR A 184 16.47 -9.94 -14.27
N GLY A 185 16.38 -10.40 -15.53
CA GLY A 185 16.30 -11.83 -15.88
C GLY A 185 14.97 -12.49 -15.50
N THR A 186 13.92 -11.70 -15.23
CA THR A 186 12.62 -12.18 -14.75
C THR A 186 11.50 -11.22 -15.18
N THR A 187 10.25 -11.60 -14.91
CA THR A 187 9.11 -10.69 -15.02
C THR A 187 8.45 -10.51 -13.66
N PHE A 188 7.56 -9.51 -13.54
CA PHE A 188 6.82 -9.31 -12.31
C PHE A 188 5.96 -10.54 -11.96
N ILE A 189 5.33 -11.16 -12.94
CA ILE A 189 4.50 -12.37 -12.73
C ILE A 189 5.36 -13.55 -12.28
N ASP A 190 6.52 -13.77 -12.92
CA ASP A 190 7.45 -14.83 -12.51
C ASP A 190 7.90 -14.66 -11.04
N GLU A 191 8.13 -13.43 -10.60
CA GLU A 191 8.49 -13.14 -9.20
C GLU A 191 7.33 -13.43 -8.24
N VAL A 192 6.09 -13.10 -8.62
CA VAL A 192 4.90 -13.43 -7.82
C VAL A 192 4.75 -14.94 -7.70
N GLU A 193 4.92 -15.70 -8.79
CA GLU A 193 4.85 -17.16 -8.78
C GLU A 193 5.94 -17.79 -7.91
N LYS A 194 7.19 -17.34 -8.06
CA LYS A 194 8.31 -17.79 -7.20
C LYS A 194 8.09 -17.53 -5.71
N ALA A 195 7.40 -16.46 -5.37
CA ALA A 195 7.10 -16.11 -3.97
C ALA A 195 5.98 -16.96 -3.36
N GLY A 196 5.31 -17.80 -4.15
CA GLY A 196 4.17 -18.61 -3.69
C GLY A 196 2.82 -18.12 -4.23
N GLY A 197 2.84 -17.33 -5.29
CA GLY A 197 1.67 -16.87 -6.01
C GLY A 197 0.99 -15.65 -5.37
N SER A 198 -0.22 -15.40 -5.82
CA SER A 198 -0.97 -14.21 -5.43
C SER A 198 -1.23 -14.07 -3.92
N LYS A 199 -1.34 -15.17 -3.19
CA LYS A 199 -1.53 -15.15 -1.73
C LYS A 199 -0.30 -14.62 -0.97
N ALA A 200 0.90 -14.88 -1.48
CA ALA A 200 2.13 -14.32 -0.92
C ALA A 200 2.28 -12.84 -1.31
N TYR A 201 1.82 -12.48 -2.49
CA TYR A 201 1.80 -11.11 -2.97
C TYR A 201 0.74 -10.24 -2.27
N TYR A 202 -0.45 -10.79 -2.04
CA TYR A 202 -1.56 -10.14 -1.33
C TYR A 202 -1.92 -10.92 -0.06
N PRO A 203 -1.18 -10.78 1.03
CA PRO A 203 -1.61 -11.37 2.29
C PRO A 203 -2.97 -10.79 2.69
N PRO A 204 -3.90 -11.62 3.20
CA PRO A 204 -5.18 -11.14 3.65
C PRO A 204 -5.01 -10.09 4.76
N PRO A 205 -5.88 -9.06 4.81
CA PRO A 205 -5.84 -8.08 5.87
C PRO A 205 -6.13 -8.75 7.22
N ASP A 206 -5.41 -8.32 8.24
CA ASP A 206 -5.60 -8.82 9.61
C ASP A 206 -6.81 -8.12 10.25
N LEU A 207 -8.00 -8.63 9.93
CA LEU A 207 -9.27 -8.10 10.43
C LEU A 207 -9.75 -8.83 11.71
N MET A 208 -8.84 -9.47 12.45
CA MET A 208 -9.21 -10.03 13.74
C MET A 208 -9.67 -8.92 14.69
N PRO A 209 -10.81 -9.11 15.38
CA PRO A 209 -11.26 -8.18 16.40
C PRO A 209 -10.17 -7.95 17.45
N SER A 210 -9.91 -6.70 17.78
CA SER A 210 -9.08 -6.39 18.94
C SER A 210 -9.84 -6.80 20.19
N VAL A 211 -9.36 -7.81 20.89
CA VAL A 211 -9.91 -8.18 22.20
C VAL A 211 -9.54 -7.05 23.15
N ASN A 212 -10.53 -6.22 23.49
CA ASN A 212 -10.33 -5.17 24.48
C ASN A 212 -10.01 -5.83 25.83
N PRO A 213 -8.87 -5.55 26.47
CA PRO A 213 -8.57 -6.10 27.79
C PRO A 213 -9.61 -5.77 28.86
N GLN A 214 -10.48 -4.78 28.61
CA GLN A 214 -11.54 -4.38 29.52
C GLN A 214 -12.79 -5.29 29.47
N ASP A 215 -12.96 -6.10 28.42
CA ASP A 215 -14.07 -7.06 28.32
C ASP A 215 -13.85 -8.36 29.14
N LYS A 216 -12.73 -8.47 29.83
CA LYS A 216 -12.40 -9.60 30.71
C LYS A 216 -12.63 -9.26 32.21
N ARG A 217 -13.60 -8.43 32.54
CA ARG A 217 -14.05 -8.34 33.93
C ARG A 217 -15.37 -9.11 34.09
N PRO A 218 -15.38 -10.08 35.01
CA PRO A 218 -16.59 -10.85 35.33
C PRO A 218 -17.66 -9.95 35.98
#